data_1dab77e4df1b15e13be96ad569e1afee
#
_entry.id   1dab77e4df1b15e13be96ad569e1afee
#
_cell.length_a   1.000
_cell.length_b   1.000
_cell.length_c   1.000
_cell.angle_alpha   90.00
_cell.angle_beta   90.00
_cell.angle_gamma   90.00
#
_symmetry.space_group_name_H-M   'P 1'
#
loop_
_entity.id
_entity.type
_entity.pdbx_description
1 polymer ?
#
loop_
_entity_poly.entity_id
_entity_poly.type
_entity_poly.pdbx_seq_one_letter_code
_entity_poly.pdbx_strand_id
1 'polypeptide(L)'
;MKKVLVLNISTDSKNTSLGFAISWLNAFAKKFDEVHVVSLSKGNDDDVDKNVIVSSIDSELGRIAKVINLFKIINKLTKSNKYEFCLSHMSSLMVIISSPILKMRKIKSIFWYTHKGPTDSLKKIFLLKAAIYSNKIITASKNSFPYKKLFNNKNKLYVIGHAIKFDEFYRKIDNFNAKDFAIVSRISESKKIDESILGFLNSEHGSSHELSIIGGPLSSKDKAYFEGLKLKYASNENIKFLGSIPHKNLINKISNLSFHINNTEQGFFDKSVLETMSHGLINFYSNSD
;
A
#
# COMPACT_ATOMS: atom_id res chain seq x y z
N MET A 1 -1.38 23.31 -20.04
CA MET A 1 -0.84 22.00 -19.65
C MET A 1 -1.09 21.79 -18.17
N LYS A 2 -1.88 20.75 -17.84
CA LYS A 2 -2.18 20.35 -16.45
C LYS A 2 -1.08 19.39 -15.98
N LYS A 3 -0.32 19.80 -14.98
CA LYS A 3 0.76 18.98 -14.41
C LYS A 3 0.50 18.65 -12.94
N VAL A 4 0.88 17.46 -12.52
CA VAL A 4 0.84 17.03 -11.12
C VAL A 4 2.23 16.61 -10.66
N LEU A 5 2.59 16.98 -9.41
CA LEU A 5 3.80 16.52 -8.76
C LEU A 5 3.44 15.41 -7.77
N VAL A 6 4.14 14.30 -7.85
CA VAL A 6 3.94 13.15 -6.97
C VAL A 6 5.23 12.86 -6.20
N LEU A 7 5.14 12.79 -4.89
CA LEU A 7 6.23 12.34 -4.02
C LEU A 7 5.92 10.90 -3.58
N ASN A 8 6.72 9.95 -4.04
CA ASN A 8 6.48 8.52 -3.85
C ASN A 8 7.64 7.83 -3.12
N ILE A 9 7.35 6.78 -2.37
CA ILE A 9 8.39 6.00 -1.67
C ILE A 9 9.18 5.15 -2.68
N SER A 10 8.49 4.45 -3.57
CA SER A 10 9.12 3.58 -4.56
C SER A 10 8.34 3.60 -5.86
N THR A 11 9.06 3.71 -6.98
CA THR A 11 8.52 3.53 -8.33
C THR A 11 9.27 2.38 -8.97
N ASP A 12 8.69 1.18 -8.85
CA ASP A 12 9.28 -0.08 -9.27
C ASP A 12 8.18 -1.12 -9.46
N SER A 13 7.94 -1.55 -10.70
CA SER A 13 6.90 -2.54 -11.03
C SER A 13 7.19 -3.94 -10.46
N LYS A 14 8.45 -4.24 -10.14
CA LYS A 14 8.87 -5.51 -9.54
C LYS A 14 8.78 -5.52 -8.02
N ASN A 15 8.50 -4.37 -7.40
CA ASN A 15 8.35 -4.29 -5.95
C ASN A 15 7.05 -4.97 -5.51
N THR A 16 7.15 -6.03 -4.71
CA THR A 16 6.01 -6.83 -4.26
C THR A 16 5.01 -6.07 -3.37
N SER A 17 5.45 -5.01 -2.70
CA SER A 17 4.63 -4.23 -1.76
C SER A 17 4.15 -2.90 -2.33
N LEU A 18 4.94 -2.25 -3.18
CA LEU A 18 4.67 -0.90 -3.69
C LEU A 18 4.55 -0.85 -5.22
N GLY A 19 4.69 -1.98 -5.92
CA GLY A 19 4.56 -2.07 -7.39
C GLY A 19 3.21 -1.58 -7.91
N PHE A 20 2.16 -1.66 -7.10
CA PHE A 20 0.86 -1.09 -7.43
C PHE A 20 0.90 0.43 -7.70
N ALA A 21 1.96 1.14 -7.25
CA ALA A 21 2.08 2.58 -7.50
C ALA A 21 2.10 2.92 -9.00
N ILE A 22 2.66 2.05 -9.84
CA ILE A 22 2.65 2.21 -11.30
C ILE A 22 1.22 2.39 -11.82
N SER A 23 0.28 1.57 -11.35
CA SER A 23 -1.11 1.61 -11.80
C SER A 23 -1.79 2.96 -11.56
N TRP A 24 -1.62 3.54 -10.38
CA TRP A 24 -2.27 4.82 -10.11
C TRP A 24 -1.48 6.00 -10.69
N LEU A 25 -0.16 5.90 -10.90
CA LEU A 25 0.60 6.88 -11.68
C LEU A 25 0.08 6.94 -13.12
N ASN A 26 -0.14 5.79 -13.76
CA ASN A 26 -0.74 5.71 -15.10
C ASN A 26 -2.20 6.21 -15.10
N ALA A 27 -2.96 6.01 -14.02
CA ALA A 27 -4.29 6.62 -13.89
C ALA A 27 -4.23 8.15 -13.84
N PHE A 28 -3.22 8.75 -13.20
CA PHE A 28 -2.96 10.17 -13.28
C PHE A 28 -2.53 10.60 -14.69
N ALA A 29 -1.68 9.82 -15.34
CA ALA A 29 -1.23 10.10 -16.71
C ALA A 29 -2.38 10.25 -17.72
N LYS A 30 -3.49 9.55 -17.52
CA LYS A 30 -4.72 9.70 -18.33
C LYS A 30 -5.48 11.00 -18.07
N LYS A 31 -5.19 11.73 -17.00
CA LYS A 31 -5.94 12.94 -16.57
C LYS A 31 -5.09 14.21 -16.61
N PHE A 32 -3.79 14.06 -16.62
CA PHE A 32 -2.82 15.16 -16.63
C PHE A 32 -1.92 15.06 -17.85
N ASP A 33 -1.51 16.20 -18.38
CA ASP A 33 -0.60 16.25 -19.52
C ASP A 33 0.79 15.74 -19.14
N GLU A 34 1.23 16.00 -17.91
CA GLU A 34 2.48 15.47 -17.35
C GLU A 34 2.31 15.10 -15.87
N VAL A 35 2.90 13.97 -15.48
CA VAL A 35 3.00 13.50 -14.10
C VAL A 35 4.47 13.44 -13.71
N HIS A 36 4.93 14.41 -12.91
CA HIS A 36 6.30 14.39 -12.40
C HIS A 36 6.35 13.65 -11.07
N VAL A 37 7.14 12.59 -11.01
CA VAL A 37 7.31 11.75 -9.83
C VAL A 37 8.71 11.97 -9.24
N VAL A 38 8.76 12.25 -7.94
CA VAL A 38 10.02 12.21 -7.17
C VAL A 38 9.95 11.00 -6.25
N SER A 39 10.80 10.02 -6.50
CA SER A 39 10.80 8.74 -5.79
C SER A 39 12.01 8.62 -4.86
N LEU A 40 11.81 8.07 -3.63
CA LEU A 40 12.93 7.77 -2.73
C LEU A 40 13.77 6.60 -3.26
N SER A 41 13.12 5.65 -3.94
CA SER A 41 13.80 4.58 -4.68
C SER A 41 13.14 4.41 -6.05
N LYS A 42 13.96 4.14 -7.05
CA LYS A 42 13.54 3.82 -8.40
C LYS A 42 14.09 2.45 -8.77
N GLY A 43 13.23 1.57 -9.23
CA GLY A 43 13.59 0.29 -9.82
C GLY A 43 13.13 0.21 -11.27
N ASN A 44 12.46 -0.87 -11.66
CA ASN A 44 11.90 -1.02 -13.00
C ASN A 44 10.67 -0.10 -13.14
N ASP A 45 10.75 0.88 -14.03
CA ASP A 45 9.69 1.83 -14.37
C ASP A 45 9.26 1.77 -15.84
N ASP A 46 9.60 0.69 -16.55
CA ASP A 46 9.25 0.51 -17.97
C ASP A 46 7.73 0.49 -18.21
N ASP A 47 6.95 0.12 -17.17
CA ASP A 47 5.49 0.02 -17.23
C ASP A 47 4.77 1.36 -16.97
N VAL A 48 5.48 2.49 -16.81
CA VAL A 48 4.84 3.81 -16.67
C VAL A 48 4.50 4.41 -18.04
N ASP A 49 3.40 5.15 -18.11
CA ASP A 49 2.98 5.85 -19.32
C ASP A 49 4.00 6.94 -19.71
N LYS A 50 4.11 7.25 -21.01
CA LYS A 50 5.13 8.15 -21.58
C LYS A 50 5.16 9.56 -20.99
N ASN A 51 4.05 10.04 -20.47
CA ASN A 51 3.94 11.35 -19.82
C ASN A 51 4.17 11.31 -18.30
N VAL A 52 4.61 10.17 -17.74
CA VAL A 52 5.09 10.03 -16.37
C VAL A 52 6.61 10.17 -16.36
N ILE A 53 7.12 11.22 -15.73
CA ILE A 53 8.55 11.53 -15.66
C ILE A 53 9.06 11.25 -14.24
N VAL A 54 9.87 10.21 -14.09
CA VAL A 54 10.35 9.74 -12.78
C VAL A 54 11.76 10.27 -12.51
N SER A 55 11.89 11.05 -11.43
CA SER A 55 13.16 11.45 -10.83
C SER A 55 13.37 10.67 -9.53
N SER A 56 14.54 10.11 -9.30
CA SER A 56 14.86 9.40 -8.05
C SER A 56 15.92 10.13 -7.25
N ILE A 57 15.87 9.91 -5.94
CA ILE A 57 16.96 10.28 -5.04
C ILE A 57 18.06 9.24 -5.19
N ASP A 58 19.30 9.69 -5.27
CA ASP A 58 20.46 8.82 -5.35
C ASP A 58 20.53 7.91 -4.10
N SER A 59 20.54 6.60 -4.30
CA SER A 59 20.55 5.57 -3.27
C SER A 59 21.83 5.55 -2.45
N GLU A 60 22.96 5.96 -3.05
CA GLU A 60 24.29 5.93 -2.44
C GLU A 60 24.52 7.09 -1.45
N LEU A 61 23.69 8.11 -1.50
CA LEU A 61 23.83 9.27 -0.62
C LEU A 61 23.53 8.93 0.85
N GLY A 62 24.28 9.52 1.75
CA GLY A 62 23.97 9.51 3.19
C GLY A 62 22.65 10.23 3.52
N ARG A 63 22.12 10.01 4.71
CA ARG A 63 20.78 10.51 5.10
C ARG A 63 20.58 12.01 4.90
N ILE A 64 21.57 12.84 5.31
CA ILE A 64 21.51 14.31 5.18
C ILE A 64 21.56 14.71 3.70
N ALA A 65 22.47 14.10 2.94
CA ALA A 65 22.60 14.37 1.51
C ALA A 65 21.33 13.98 0.72
N LYS A 66 20.62 12.92 1.10
CA LYS A 66 19.30 12.55 0.54
C LYS A 66 18.26 13.65 0.79
N VAL A 67 18.23 14.24 1.97
CA VAL A 67 17.31 15.36 2.29
C VAL A 67 17.62 16.57 1.41
N ILE A 68 18.90 16.93 1.28
CA ILE A 68 19.35 18.05 0.44
C ILE A 68 19.04 17.77 -1.05
N ASN A 69 19.28 16.55 -1.50
CA ASN A 69 19.00 16.13 -2.89
C ASN A 69 17.49 16.23 -3.19
N LEU A 70 16.64 15.71 -2.31
CA LEU A 70 15.18 15.82 -2.41
C LEU A 70 14.75 17.29 -2.52
N PHE A 71 15.26 18.15 -1.64
CA PHE A 71 14.96 19.57 -1.65
C PHE A 71 15.37 20.23 -2.98
N LYS A 72 16.57 19.93 -3.50
CA LYS A 72 17.08 20.45 -4.77
C LYS A 72 16.20 20.00 -5.96
N ILE A 73 15.82 18.71 -6.01
CA ILE A 73 14.96 18.17 -7.08
C ILE A 73 13.61 18.88 -7.08
N ILE A 74 12.94 18.96 -5.91
CA ILE A 74 11.63 19.61 -5.81
C ILE A 74 11.71 21.09 -6.16
N ASN A 75 12.73 21.81 -5.69
CA ASN A 75 12.91 23.22 -6.02
C ASN A 75 13.14 23.44 -7.53
N LYS A 76 13.97 22.61 -8.16
CA LYS A 76 14.18 22.65 -9.62
C LYS A 76 12.88 22.44 -10.39
N LEU A 77 12.14 21.37 -10.07
CA LEU A 77 10.88 21.03 -10.73
C LEU A 77 9.83 22.13 -10.58
N THR A 78 9.67 22.65 -9.35
CA THR A 78 8.65 23.69 -9.07
C THR A 78 9.04 25.10 -9.52
N LYS A 79 10.32 25.35 -9.82
CA LYS A 79 10.77 26.58 -10.46
C LYS A 79 10.42 26.61 -11.93
N SER A 80 10.55 25.46 -12.61
CA SER A 80 10.38 25.36 -14.07
C SER A 80 8.95 24.98 -14.49
N ASN A 81 8.11 24.51 -13.57
CA ASN A 81 6.77 24.02 -13.87
C ASN A 81 5.73 24.57 -12.90
N LYS A 82 4.50 24.80 -13.41
CA LYS A 82 3.31 25.02 -12.59
C LYS A 82 2.58 23.71 -12.38
N TYR A 83 2.23 23.40 -11.15
CA TYR A 83 1.50 22.18 -10.78
C TYR A 83 0.13 22.52 -10.21
N GLU A 84 -0.88 21.73 -10.56
CA GLU A 84 -2.23 21.83 -9.99
C GLU A 84 -2.18 21.53 -8.49
N PHE A 85 -1.42 20.48 -8.11
CA PHE A 85 -1.13 20.12 -6.73
C PHE A 85 0.11 19.21 -6.64
N CYS A 86 0.53 18.97 -5.40
CA CYS A 86 1.54 17.96 -5.06
C CYS A 86 0.88 16.88 -4.19
N LEU A 87 0.93 15.62 -4.64
CA LEU A 87 0.49 14.46 -3.86
C LEU A 87 1.70 13.77 -3.24
N SER A 88 1.72 13.63 -1.92
CA SER A 88 2.73 12.82 -1.23
C SER A 88 2.12 11.52 -0.72
N HIS A 89 2.66 10.39 -1.20
CA HIS A 89 2.20 9.05 -0.84
C HIS A 89 3.02 8.52 0.32
N MET A 90 2.37 8.34 1.47
CA MET A 90 2.84 7.65 2.68
C MET A 90 4.08 8.22 3.39
N SER A 91 4.80 9.18 2.82
CA SER A 91 6.05 9.69 3.40
C SER A 91 5.87 11.03 4.09
N SER A 92 5.79 10.99 5.43
CA SER A 92 5.74 12.21 6.27
C SER A 92 6.97 13.10 6.07
N LEU A 93 8.16 12.50 5.89
CA LEU A 93 9.40 13.23 5.71
C LEU A 93 9.40 14.02 4.40
N MET A 94 8.94 13.42 3.29
CA MET A 94 8.85 14.12 2.00
C MET A 94 7.89 15.31 2.09
N VAL A 95 6.75 15.16 2.80
CA VAL A 95 5.82 16.28 3.04
C VAL A 95 6.52 17.40 3.78
N ILE A 96 7.22 17.11 4.88
CA ILE A 96 7.88 18.13 5.71
C ILE A 96 8.94 18.87 4.89
N ILE A 97 9.78 18.15 4.14
CA ILE A 97 10.87 18.76 3.36
C ILE A 97 10.31 19.58 2.19
N SER A 98 9.26 19.11 1.53
CA SER A 98 8.67 19.81 0.37
C SER A 98 7.82 21.02 0.78
N SER A 99 7.21 21.02 1.97
CA SER A 99 6.18 21.99 2.35
C SER A 99 6.64 23.47 2.26
N PRO A 100 7.87 23.89 2.64
CA PRO A 100 8.32 25.28 2.48
C PRO A 100 8.32 25.72 1.01
N ILE A 101 8.84 24.84 0.12
CA ILE A 101 8.90 25.13 -1.31
C ILE A 101 7.50 25.23 -1.90
N LEU A 102 6.63 24.24 -1.60
CA LEU A 102 5.27 24.20 -2.12
C LEU A 102 4.46 25.43 -1.67
N LYS A 103 4.63 25.83 -0.39
CA LYS A 103 3.99 27.04 0.15
C LYS A 103 4.47 28.31 -0.57
N MET A 104 5.79 28.47 -0.73
CA MET A 104 6.37 29.61 -1.45
C MET A 104 5.88 29.68 -2.90
N ARG A 105 5.71 28.53 -3.56
CA ARG A 105 5.23 28.42 -4.96
C ARG A 105 3.70 28.38 -5.07
N LYS A 106 2.96 28.50 -3.96
CA LYS A 106 1.48 28.44 -3.89
C LYS A 106 0.91 27.12 -4.46
N ILE A 107 1.68 26.02 -4.41
CA ILE A 107 1.25 24.69 -4.85
C ILE A 107 0.53 24.01 -3.68
N LYS A 108 -0.72 23.60 -3.87
CA LYS A 108 -1.49 22.88 -2.86
C LYS A 108 -0.90 21.47 -2.64
N SER A 109 -0.77 21.05 -1.40
CA SER A 109 -0.25 19.74 -1.03
C SER A 109 -1.36 18.83 -0.50
N ILE A 110 -1.35 17.59 -0.98
CA ILE A 110 -2.22 16.51 -0.53
C ILE A 110 -1.34 15.41 0.06
N PHE A 111 -1.62 15.03 1.31
CA PHE A 111 -0.92 13.95 1.97
C PHE A 111 -1.80 12.70 2.01
N TRP A 112 -1.38 11.67 1.32
CA TRP A 112 -2.03 10.37 1.34
C TRP A 112 -1.38 9.49 2.40
N TYR A 113 -2.13 9.16 3.45
CA TYR A 113 -1.67 8.31 4.54
C TYR A 113 -2.76 7.33 4.95
N THR A 114 -2.43 6.03 5.00
CA THR A 114 -3.42 4.94 5.12
C THR A 114 -3.03 3.87 6.15
N HIS A 115 -2.43 4.27 7.27
CA HIS A 115 -2.06 3.35 8.34
C HIS A 115 -2.52 3.82 9.71
N LYS A 116 -2.65 2.88 10.64
CA LYS A 116 -3.00 3.13 12.06
C LYS A 116 -2.05 4.13 12.74
N GLY A 117 -0.89 4.35 12.17
CA GLY A 117 0.13 5.25 12.68
C GLY A 117 1.31 4.50 13.30
N PRO A 118 2.45 5.17 13.42
CA PRO A 118 3.64 4.59 14.00
C PRO A 118 3.52 4.47 15.52
N THR A 119 4.18 3.49 16.12
CA THR A 119 4.32 3.34 17.56
C THR A 119 5.41 4.26 18.13
N ASP A 120 6.45 4.50 17.34
CA ASP A 120 7.60 5.34 17.68
C ASP A 120 7.22 6.83 17.84
N SER A 121 7.65 7.45 18.94
CA SER A 121 7.30 8.83 19.30
C SER A 121 7.79 9.86 18.29
N LEU A 122 9.01 9.71 17.76
CA LEU A 122 9.57 10.64 16.78
C LEU A 122 8.81 10.55 15.45
N LYS A 123 8.46 9.33 15.01
CA LYS A 123 7.64 9.12 13.82
C LYS A 123 6.23 9.67 14.00
N LYS A 124 5.66 9.61 15.21
CA LYS A 124 4.37 10.27 15.54
C LYS A 124 4.45 11.79 15.33
N ILE A 125 5.52 12.43 15.82
CA ILE A 125 5.74 13.87 15.64
C ILE A 125 5.87 14.21 14.14
N PHE A 126 6.64 13.44 13.36
CA PHE A 126 6.76 13.67 11.93
C PHE A 126 5.41 13.51 11.20
N LEU A 127 4.63 12.51 11.56
CA LEU A 127 3.30 12.32 10.99
C LEU A 127 2.37 13.50 11.28
N LEU A 128 2.36 13.97 12.53
CA LEU A 128 1.56 15.13 12.93
C LEU A 128 2.01 16.41 12.20
N LYS A 129 3.32 16.65 12.11
CA LYS A 129 3.85 17.80 11.35
C LYS A 129 3.50 17.73 9.88
N ALA A 130 3.63 16.57 9.25
CA ALA A 130 3.23 16.36 7.86
C ALA A 130 1.73 16.66 7.65
N ALA A 131 0.89 16.18 8.56
CA ALA A 131 -0.54 16.46 8.55
C ALA A 131 -0.84 17.97 8.70
N ILE A 132 -0.14 18.67 9.60
CA ILE A 132 -0.30 20.12 9.80
C ILE A 132 0.11 20.90 8.54
N TYR A 133 1.22 20.53 7.91
CA TYR A 133 1.79 21.25 6.76
C TYR A 133 1.04 20.98 5.45
N SER A 134 0.33 19.87 5.34
CA SER A 134 -0.48 19.57 4.16
C SER A 134 -1.74 20.41 4.09
N ASN A 135 -2.20 20.77 2.88
CA ASN A 135 -3.50 21.43 2.68
C ASN A 135 -4.66 20.46 2.86
N LYS A 136 -4.52 19.24 2.34
CA LYS A 136 -5.49 18.16 2.43
C LYS A 136 -4.81 16.87 2.85
N ILE A 137 -5.56 16.01 3.53
CA ILE A 137 -5.14 14.65 3.91
C ILE A 137 -6.17 13.70 3.34
N ILE A 138 -5.72 12.64 2.70
CA ILE A 138 -6.58 11.56 2.23
C ILE A 138 -6.16 10.24 2.89
N THR A 139 -7.14 9.43 3.24
CA THR A 139 -6.95 8.15 3.92
C THR A 139 -7.94 7.11 3.41
N ALA A 140 -7.64 5.82 3.64
CA ALA A 140 -8.47 4.73 3.14
C ALA A 140 -9.73 4.51 4.00
N SER A 141 -9.60 4.54 5.33
CA SER A 141 -10.73 4.35 6.24
C SER A 141 -10.70 5.38 7.36
N LYS A 142 -11.78 5.44 8.15
CA LYS A 142 -11.86 6.33 9.31
C LYS A 142 -10.78 6.03 10.36
N ASN A 143 -10.31 4.80 10.45
CA ASN A 143 -9.34 4.35 11.43
C ASN A 143 -7.89 4.31 10.90
N SER A 144 -7.69 4.50 9.59
CA SER A 144 -6.37 4.52 8.94
C SER A 144 -5.61 5.84 9.11
N PHE A 145 -6.08 6.76 9.95
CA PHE A 145 -5.37 8.00 10.28
C PHE A 145 -5.49 8.32 11.77
N PRO A 146 -4.36 8.30 12.53
CA PRO A 146 -4.40 8.37 14.00
C PRO A 146 -4.86 9.71 14.55
N TYR A 147 -4.70 10.80 13.81
CA TYR A 147 -5.05 12.16 14.25
C TYR A 147 -6.40 12.66 13.69
N LYS A 148 -7.31 11.74 13.33
CA LYS A 148 -8.61 12.09 12.72
C LYS A 148 -9.37 13.15 13.50
N LYS A 149 -9.40 13.07 14.84
CA LYS A 149 -10.09 14.04 15.71
C LYS A 149 -9.60 15.48 15.55
N LEU A 150 -8.30 15.68 15.25
CA LEU A 150 -7.70 17.02 15.10
C LEU A 150 -8.03 17.68 13.75
N PHE A 151 -8.35 16.88 12.72
CA PHE A 151 -8.47 17.37 11.35
C PHE A 151 -9.85 17.20 10.76
N ASN A 152 -10.73 16.39 11.36
CA ASN A 152 -12.08 16.09 10.83
C ASN A 152 -12.93 17.37 10.72
N ASN A 153 -12.92 18.21 11.77
CA ASN A 153 -13.70 19.46 11.82
C ASN A 153 -13.14 20.60 10.96
N LYS A 154 -11.97 20.40 10.32
CA LYS A 154 -11.27 21.45 9.54
C LYS A 154 -11.45 21.27 8.03
N ASN A 155 -12.33 20.41 7.55
CA ASN A 155 -12.46 20.05 6.14
C ASN A 155 -11.12 19.71 5.47
N LYS A 156 -10.24 19.04 6.23
CA LYS A 156 -8.88 18.75 5.82
C LYS A 156 -8.63 17.26 5.61
N LEU A 157 -9.34 16.39 6.34
CA LEU A 157 -9.24 14.93 6.26
C LEU A 157 -10.40 14.38 5.43
N TYR A 158 -10.07 13.59 4.41
CA TYR A 158 -11.01 12.92 3.52
C TYR A 158 -10.78 11.43 3.52
N VAL A 159 -11.83 10.65 3.76
CA VAL A 159 -11.82 9.19 3.62
C VAL A 159 -12.25 8.87 2.19
N ILE A 160 -11.36 8.29 1.40
CA ILE A 160 -11.59 8.01 -0.03
C ILE A 160 -11.59 6.51 -0.38
N GLY A 161 -11.30 5.63 0.59
CA GLY A 161 -11.13 4.21 0.34
C GLY A 161 -9.78 3.86 -0.32
N HIS A 162 -9.68 2.61 -0.73
CA HIS A 162 -8.65 2.14 -1.64
C HIS A 162 -9.28 1.76 -2.98
N ALA A 163 -8.50 1.90 -4.05
CA ALA A 163 -8.86 1.42 -5.38
C ALA A 163 -7.97 0.24 -5.77
N ILE A 164 -8.53 -0.70 -6.49
CA ILE A 164 -7.85 -1.79 -7.18
C ILE A 164 -8.15 -1.66 -8.69
N LYS A 165 -7.38 -2.34 -9.51
CA LYS A 165 -7.69 -2.52 -10.93
C LYS A 165 -8.75 -3.61 -11.05
N PHE A 166 -10.01 -3.23 -10.92
CA PHE A 166 -11.13 -4.17 -10.90
C PHE A 166 -11.09 -5.11 -12.10
N ASP A 167 -10.89 -4.59 -13.31
CA ASP A 167 -10.89 -5.38 -14.56
C ASP A 167 -9.79 -6.45 -14.59
N GLU A 168 -8.66 -6.25 -13.89
CA GLU A 168 -7.60 -7.25 -13.79
C GLU A 168 -7.98 -8.41 -12.87
N PHE A 169 -8.78 -8.17 -11.84
CA PHE A 169 -9.18 -9.16 -10.85
C PHE A 169 -10.57 -9.73 -11.10
N TYR A 170 -11.40 -9.02 -11.86
CA TYR A 170 -12.79 -9.44 -12.06
C TYR A 170 -12.91 -10.80 -12.72
N ARG A 171 -13.67 -11.68 -12.08
CA ARG A 171 -14.09 -12.95 -12.61
C ARG A 171 -15.61 -13.09 -12.43
N LYS A 172 -16.32 -13.38 -13.51
CA LYS A 172 -17.71 -13.80 -13.42
C LYS A 172 -17.77 -15.25 -12.92
N ILE A 173 -18.52 -15.50 -11.87
CA ILE A 173 -18.78 -16.84 -11.36
C ILE A 173 -20.19 -17.22 -11.78
N ASP A 174 -20.30 -18.16 -12.69
CA ASP A 174 -21.60 -18.67 -13.12
C ASP A 174 -22.10 -19.80 -12.19
N ASN A 175 -21.18 -20.62 -11.66
CA ASN A 175 -21.48 -21.66 -10.69
C ASN A 175 -20.43 -21.64 -9.56
N PHE A 176 -20.88 -21.45 -8.34
CA PHE A 176 -20.00 -21.52 -7.17
C PHE A 176 -19.84 -23.00 -6.77
N ASN A 177 -18.61 -23.48 -6.80
CA ASN A 177 -18.23 -24.76 -6.25
C ASN A 177 -17.22 -24.50 -5.12
N ALA A 178 -17.59 -24.83 -3.89
CA ALA A 178 -16.74 -24.61 -2.74
C ALA A 178 -15.43 -25.39 -2.89
N LYS A 179 -14.32 -24.67 -2.77
CA LYS A 179 -12.95 -25.19 -2.85
C LYS A 179 -12.16 -24.71 -1.65
N ASP A 180 -10.85 -24.67 -1.79
CA ASP A 180 -9.91 -24.36 -0.73
C ASP A 180 -9.88 -22.89 -0.30
N PHE A 181 -9.13 -22.62 0.75
CA PHE A 181 -9.01 -21.36 1.43
C PHE A 181 -7.69 -20.68 1.12
N ALA A 182 -7.65 -19.36 1.19
CA ALA A 182 -6.43 -18.57 1.13
C ALA A 182 -6.32 -17.56 2.25
N ILE A 183 -5.09 -17.24 2.65
CA ILE A 183 -4.70 -15.99 3.28
C ILE A 183 -3.81 -15.25 2.30
N VAL A 184 -4.23 -14.08 1.83
CA VAL A 184 -3.46 -13.24 0.91
C VAL A 184 -3.04 -11.98 1.65
N SER A 185 -1.81 -11.95 2.15
CA SER A 185 -1.30 -10.78 2.88
C SER A 185 0.21 -10.81 3.03
N ARG A 186 0.81 -9.66 3.36
CA ARG A 186 2.16 -9.64 3.90
C ARG A 186 2.22 -10.47 5.18
N ILE A 187 3.28 -11.25 5.35
CA ILE A 187 3.48 -12.03 6.57
C ILE A 187 4.06 -11.14 7.66
N SER A 188 3.26 -10.86 8.67
CA SER A 188 3.66 -10.11 9.87
C SER A 188 2.70 -10.40 11.03
N GLU A 189 3.11 -10.18 12.26
CA GLU A 189 2.28 -10.38 13.46
C GLU A 189 0.96 -9.57 13.39
N SER A 190 1.00 -8.34 12.82
CA SER A 190 -0.18 -7.49 12.67
C SER A 190 -1.26 -8.05 11.76
N LYS A 191 -0.96 -9.10 11.00
CA LYS A 191 -1.90 -9.79 10.12
C LYS A 191 -2.54 -11.01 10.78
N LYS A 192 -2.15 -11.33 12.01
CA LYS A 192 -2.71 -12.40 12.83
C LYS A 192 -2.87 -13.72 12.08
N ILE A 193 -1.80 -14.09 11.33
CA ILE A 193 -1.84 -15.28 10.48
C ILE A 193 -1.91 -16.55 11.32
N ASP A 194 -1.22 -16.57 12.46
CA ASP A 194 -1.26 -17.70 13.40
C ASP A 194 -2.68 -17.99 13.88
N GLU A 195 -3.38 -16.97 14.33
CA GLU A 195 -4.77 -17.08 14.79
C GLU A 195 -5.71 -17.49 13.65
N SER A 196 -5.44 -17.05 12.42
CA SER A 196 -6.24 -17.45 11.25
C SER A 196 -6.04 -18.92 10.90
N ILE A 197 -4.80 -19.43 10.96
CA ILE A 197 -4.49 -20.85 10.74
C ILE A 197 -5.15 -21.70 11.84
N LEU A 198 -5.03 -21.30 13.10
CA LEU A 198 -5.65 -22.01 14.22
C LEU A 198 -7.19 -22.04 14.08
N GLY A 199 -7.80 -20.90 13.70
CA GLY A 199 -9.23 -20.83 13.45
C GLY A 199 -9.68 -21.76 12.33
N PHE A 200 -8.91 -21.83 11.23
CA PHE A 200 -9.16 -22.75 10.13
C PHE A 200 -9.05 -24.21 10.57
N LEU A 201 -7.96 -24.59 11.23
CA LEU A 201 -7.74 -25.98 11.69
C LEU A 201 -8.79 -26.44 12.69
N ASN A 202 -9.32 -25.54 13.52
CA ASN A 202 -10.37 -25.86 14.51
C ASN A 202 -11.79 -25.83 13.90
N SER A 203 -11.94 -25.46 12.64
CA SER A 203 -13.23 -25.49 11.95
C SER A 203 -13.53 -26.86 11.36
N GLU A 204 -14.79 -27.11 10.99
CA GLU A 204 -15.20 -28.31 10.28
C GLU A 204 -14.51 -28.48 8.90
N HIS A 205 -13.94 -27.41 8.35
CA HIS A 205 -13.22 -27.40 7.07
C HIS A 205 -11.74 -27.77 7.21
N GLY A 206 -11.17 -27.66 8.42
CA GLY A 206 -9.73 -27.84 8.67
C GLY A 206 -9.19 -29.24 8.32
N SER A 207 -10.04 -30.28 8.30
CA SER A 207 -9.66 -31.64 7.93
C SER A 207 -9.92 -32.01 6.47
N SER A 208 -10.75 -31.25 5.76
CA SER A 208 -11.25 -31.58 4.41
C SER A 208 -10.80 -30.62 3.31
N HIS A 209 -10.24 -29.48 3.67
CA HIS A 209 -9.82 -28.43 2.73
C HIS A 209 -8.35 -28.04 2.96
N GLU A 210 -7.77 -27.37 1.97
CA GLU A 210 -6.43 -26.80 2.06
C GLU A 210 -6.49 -25.29 2.35
N LEU A 211 -5.55 -24.78 3.15
CA LEU A 211 -5.33 -23.36 3.38
C LEU A 211 -3.98 -22.93 2.78
N SER A 212 -4.03 -22.13 1.75
CA SER A 212 -2.87 -21.54 1.08
C SER A 212 -2.51 -20.17 1.66
N ILE A 213 -1.32 -20.01 2.25
CA ILE A 213 -0.77 -18.74 2.74
C ILE A 213 0.08 -18.10 1.64
N ILE A 214 -0.46 -17.02 1.04
CA ILE A 214 0.14 -16.30 -0.08
C ILE A 214 0.67 -14.95 0.42
N GLY A 215 1.99 -14.79 0.40
CA GLY A 215 2.68 -13.58 0.81
C GLY A 215 4.02 -13.87 1.45
N GLY A 216 4.78 -12.80 1.70
CA GLY A 216 6.11 -12.92 2.28
C GLY A 216 6.39 -11.85 3.35
N PRO A 217 7.48 -12.06 4.12
CA PRO A 217 7.95 -11.10 5.10
C PRO A 217 8.63 -9.91 4.42
N LEU A 218 8.58 -8.71 5.06
CA LEU A 218 9.26 -7.50 4.57
C LEU A 218 10.45 -7.08 5.46
N SER A 219 10.44 -7.47 6.73
CA SER A 219 11.51 -7.12 7.68
C SER A 219 12.18 -8.38 8.24
N SER A 220 13.34 -8.23 8.89
CA SER A 220 14.00 -9.33 9.60
C SER A 220 13.11 -9.94 10.69
N LYS A 221 12.33 -9.09 11.40
CA LYS A 221 11.34 -9.54 12.39
C LYS A 221 10.25 -10.38 11.73
N ASP A 222 9.70 -9.92 10.61
CA ASP A 222 8.65 -10.65 9.88
C ASP A 222 9.19 -11.97 9.33
N LYS A 223 10.49 -12.03 8.94
CA LYS A 223 11.14 -13.26 8.49
C LYS A 223 11.21 -14.31 9.61
N ALA A 224 11.62 -13.89 10.81
CA ALA A 224 11.65 -14.79 11.97
C ALA A 224 10.24 -15.33 12.31
N TYR A 225 9.22 -14.45 12.25
CA TYR A 225 7.82 -14.85 12.44
C TYR A 225 7.37 -15.86 11.38
N PHE A 226 7.71 -15.63 10.12
CA PHE A 226 7.36 -16.52 9.00
C PHE A 226 7.98 -17.92 9.14
N GLU A 227 9.28 -17.98 9.47
CA GLU A 227 9.94 -19.27 9.69
C GLU A 227 9.37 -19.99 10.94
N GLY A 228 9.02 -19.26 11.99
CA GLY A 228 8.31 -19.82 13.15
C GLY A 228 6.96 -20.44 12.79
N LEU A 229 6.16 -19.79 11.94
CA LEU A 229 4.90 -20.35 11.45
C LEU A 229 5.11 -21.64 10.65
N LYS A 230 6.09 -21.66 9.74
CA LYS A 230 6.40 -22.87 8.96
C LYS A 230 6.79 -24.04 9.84
N LEU A 231 7.62 -23.81 10.86
CA LEU A 231 8.01 -24.87 11.81
C LEU A 231 6.82 -25.33 12.63
N LYS A 232 6.00 -24.40 13.13
CA LYS A 232 4.82 -24.72 13.94
C LYS A 232 3.82 -25.60 13.22
N TYR A 233 3.61 -25.37 11.94
CA TYR A 233 2.61 -26.06 11.12
C TYR A 233 3.20 -27.08 10.14
N ALA A 234 4.47 -27.48 10.32
CA ALA A 234 5.17 -28.40 9.42
C ALA A 234 4.51 -29.78 9.28
N SER A 235 3.81 -30.24 10.33
CA SER A 235 3.08 -31.51 10.34
C SER A 235 1.67 -31.43 9.76
N ASN A 236 1.18 -30.23 9.44
CA ASN A 236 -0.18 -30.05 8.89
C ASN A 236 -0.11 -30.04 7.37
N GLU A 237 -0.40 -31.16 6.75
CA GLU A 237 -0.30 -31.32 5.27
C GLU A 237 -1.25 -30.42 4.49
N ASN A 238 -2.35 -29.98 5.06
CA ASN A 238 -3.34 -29.08 4.48
C ASN A 238 -3.00 -27.57 4.64
N ILE A 239 -1.86 -27.23 5.27
CA ILE A 239 -1.38 -25.83 5.36
C ILE A 239 -0.22 -25.64 4.36
N LYS A 240 -0.40 -24.79 3.36
CA LYS A 240 0.58 -24.53 2.31
C LYS A 240 1.12 -23.09 2.36
N PHE A 241 2.42 -22.95 2.61
CA PHE A 241 3.11 -21.65 2.56
C PHE A 241 3.68 -21.42 1.16
N LEU A 242 3.02 -20.60 0.33
CA LEU A 242 3.40 -20.34 -1.06
C LEU A 242 4.43 -19.22 -1.21
N GLY A 243 4.69 -18.46 -0.13
CA GLY A 243 5.65 -17.37 -0.14
C GLY A 243 5.18 -16.14 -0.90
N SER A 244 6.13 -15.25 -1.19
CA SER A 244 5.87 -13.99 -1.91
C SER A 244 5.65 -14.28 -3.39
N ILE A 245 4.55 -13.81 -3.93
CA ILE A 245 4.17 -13.97 -5.34
C ILE A 245 4.08 -12.57 -5.97
N PRO A 246 4.66 -12.34 -7.16
CA PRO A 246 4.45 -11.09 -7.89
C PRO A 246 2.96 -10.82 -8.09
N HIS A 247 2.54 -9.56 -7.88
CA HIS A 247 1.12 -9.17 -7.91
C HIS A 247 0.39 -9.60 -9.19
N LYS A 248 1.05 -9.50 -10.35
CA LYS A 248 0.53 -9.96 -11.64
C LYS A 248 0.20 -11.46 -11.72
N ASN A 249 0.83 -12.26 -10.87
CA ASN A 249 0.63 -13.72 -10.83
C ASN A 249 -0.39 -14.14 -9.75
N LEU A 250 -0.85 -13.21 -8.91
CA LEU A 250 -1.77 -13.49 -7.82
C LEU A 250 -3.08 -14.12 -8.33
N ILE A 251 -3.64 -13.58 -9.42
CA ILE A 251 -4.88 -14.06 -10.04
C ILE A 251 -4.80 -15.57 -10.33
N ASN A 252 -3.72 -16.00 -10.98
CA ASN A 252 -3.54 -17.42 -11.33
C ASN A 252 -3.50 -18.33 -10.10
N LYS A 253 -3.01 -17.80 -8.96
CA LYS A 253 -2.91 -18.57 -7.72
C LYS A 253 -4.23 -18.65 -6.95
N ILE A 254 -5.07 -17.62 -7.02
CA ILE A 254 -6.37 -17.61 -6.34
C ILE A 254 -7.52 -18.13 -7.19
N SER A 255 -7.30 -18.40 -8.50
CA SER A 255 -8.36 -18.79 -9.44
C SER A 255 -9.04 -20.12 -9.10
N ASN A 256 -8.36 -21.01 -8.39
CA ASN A 256 -8.89 -22.29 -7.94
C ASN A 256 -9.34 -22.31 -6.48
N LEU A 257 -9.37 -21.14 -5.83
CA LEU A 257 -9.77 -20.98 -4.43
C LEU A 257 -11.17 -20.36 -4.36
N SER A 258 -11.86 -20.59 -3.26
CA SER A 258 -13.21 -20.07 -3.05
C SER A 258 -13.32 -19.13 -1.87
N PHE A 259 -12.42 -19.23 -0.91
CA PHE A 259 -12.51 -18.53 0.34
C PHE A 259 -11.22 -17.75 0.65
N HIS A 260 -11.36 -16.56 1.21
CA HIS A 260 -10.25 -15.76 1.68
C HIS A 260 -10.45 -15.38 3.15
N ILE A 261 -9.44 -15.64 3.98
CA ILE A 261 -9.43 -15.28 5.40
C ILE A 261 -8.53 -14.06 5.59
N ASN A 262 -9.06 -12.98 6.19
CA ASN A 262 -8.31 -11.79 6.55
C ASN A 262 -8.64 -11.35 7.97
N ASN A 263 -7.70 -11.55 8.89
CA ASN A 263 -7.85 -11.20 10.31
C ASN A 263 -7.06 -9.93 10.69
N THR A 264 -6.94 -9.00 9.76
CA THR A 264 -6.20 -7.75 9.97
C THR A 264 -6.97 -6.80 10.90
N GLU A 265 -6.26 -6.20 11.86
CA GLU A 265 -6.83 -5.25 12.80
C GLU A 265 -7.42 -4.00 12.11
N GLN A 266 -8.37 -3.34 12.79
CA GLN A 266 -8.89 -2.04 12.39
C GLN A 266 -7.77 -0.98 12.23
N GLY A 267 -7.92 -0.10 11.25
CA GLY A 267 -6.92 0.90 10.89
C GLY A 267 -5.96 0.45 9.78
N PHE A 268 -6.10 -0.80 9.33
CA PHE A 268 -5.41 -1.31 8.15
C PHE A 268 -6.46 -1.67 7.09
N PHE A 269 -6.45 -0.99 5.98
CA PHE A 269 -7.31 -1.32 4.85
C PHE A 269 -6.54 -2.24 3.90
N ASP A 270 -6.89 -3.52 3.86
CA ASP A 270 -6.22 -4.51 3.03
C ASP A 270 -6.80 -4.58 1.62
N LYS A 271 -5.99 -4.21 0.62
CA LYS A 271 -6.37 -4.32 -0.79
C LYS A 271 -6.66 -5.76 -1.22
N SER A 272 -5.97 -6.73 -0.60
CA SER A 272 -6.18 -8.15 -0.92
C SER A 272 -7.63 -8.60 -0.72
N VAL A 273 -8.36 -7.99 0.23
CA VAL A 273 -9.80 -8.25 0.41
C VAL A 273 -10.58 -7.83 -0.84
N LEU A 274 -10.33 -6.61 -1.34
CA LEU A 274 -11.00 -6.12 -2.56
C LEU A 274 -10.61 -6.93 -3.79
N GLU A 275 -9.34 -7.33 -3.90
CA GLU A 275 -8.81 -8.12 -5.01
C GLU A 275 -9.42 -9.52 -5.04
N THR A 276 -9.48 -10.20 -3.90
CA THR A 276 -10.09 -11.53 -3.79
C THR A 276 -11.61 -11.47 -3.96
N MET A 277 -12.30 -10.44 -3.43
CA MET A 277 -13.72 -10.23 -3.67
C MET A 277 -14.04 -10.02 -5.14
N SER A 278 -13.28 -9.17 -5.85
CA SER A 278 -13.51 -8.94 -7.28
C SER A 278 -13.20 -10.18 -8.13
N HIS A 279 -12.35 -11.10 -7.63
CA HIS A 279 -12.12 -12.40 -8.23
C HIS A 279 -13.17 -13.46 -7.84
N GLY A 280 -14.14 -13.06 -7.00
CA GLY A 280 -15.28 -13.89 -6.63
C GLY A 280 -15.05 -14.81 -5.44
N LEU A 281 -14.01 -14.61 -4.63
CA LEU A 281 -13.83 -15.34 -3.39
C LEU A 281 -14.78 -14.78 -2.31
N ILE A 282 -15.33 -15.67 -1.51
CA ILE A 282 -16.04 -15.30 -0.27
C ILE A 282 -14.99 -14.90 0.78
N ASN A 283 -15.15 -13.73 1.37
CA ASN A 283 -14.18 -13.19 2.31
C ASN A 283 -14.69 -13.28 3.75
N PHE A 284 -13.90 -13.90 4.61
CA PHE A 284 -14.03 -13.87 6.07
C PHE A 284 -13.05 -12.81 6.60
N TYR A 285 -13.56 -11.71 7.13
CA TYR A 285 -12.72 -10.64 7.64
C TYR A 285 -13.21 -10.14 9.01
N SER A 286 -12.27 -9.80 9.89
CA SER A 286 -12.54 -9.29 11.24
C SER A 286 -12.58 -7.76 11.31
N ASN A 287 -12.10 -7.08 10.27
CA ASN A 287 -11.97 -5.64 10.22
C ASN A 287 -13.25 -5.00 9.64
N SER A 288 -13.86 -4.09 10.39
CA SER A 288 -15.09 -3.37 10.00
C SER A 288 -14.84 -2.02 9.30
N ASP A 289 -13.60 -1.71 8.90
CA ASP A 289 -13.22 -0.45 8.24
C ASP A 289 -13.63 -0.36 6.77
#